data_29d3ea031d2d5feecf4770a48e1a1b29
#
_entry.id   29d3ea031d2d5feecf4770a48e1a1b29
#
_cell.length_a   1.000
_cell.length_b   1.000
_cell.length_c   1.000
_cell.angle_alpha   90.00
_cell.angle_beta   90.00
_cell.angle_gamma   90.00
#
_symmetry.space_group_name_H-M   'P 1'
#
loop_
_entity.id
_entity.type
_entity.pdbx_description
1 polymer ?
#
loop_
_entity_poly.entity_id
_entity_poly.type
_entity_poly.pdbx_seq_one_letter_code
_entity_poly.pdbx_strand_id
1 'polypeptide(L)'
;MTSRTHLVRALSAASAALLLASSPLAAHAGALGQASGPAAAPATSPPLAAPTAATGISVSSTVHPGDLLAINVYGEQPFTAVVQADGTIQHPLAGRVLVGGLSVPEAHDSLVAALRKYIKKPSVTLAIQQQGQVNVTVLGNVKNPGKYQIRSGGRLSDALAAGGGLATVGAKPAIARVQQSNGSMMTANVQKLLRDGDPTQNLDIEEGAYVYISGAETIRVQVLGAVSRPGNVEINEGDHLSMAIARAGAEAASHPDLARIRLTRTDPATGKSSQVYEINYYNAVERGDQRYDPVLQVNDRIWVPEAKSLSSGAIAVFSVLGRLLGF
;
A
#
# COMPACT_ATOMS: atom_id res chain seq x y z
N MET A 1 -58.60 11.53 -19.68
CA MET A 1 -58.78 12.99 -19.90
C MET A 1 -57.42 13.62 -19.80
N THR A 2 -57.00 13.97 -20.94
CA THR A 2 -56.25 15.15 -21.37
C THR A 2 -54.86 15.32 -20.79
N SER A 3 -53.75 14.98 -21.50
CA SER A 3 -53.24 15.54 -22.77
C SER A 3 -52.48 16.86 -22.59
N ARG A 4 -51.19 16.86 -22.94
CA ARG A 4 -50.43 17.74 -23.89
C ARG A 4 -49.01 17.93 -23.37
N THR A 5 -48.01 17.37 -24.00
CA THR A 5 -47.35 17.65 -25.32
C THR A 5 -46.68 19.03 -25.44
N HIS A 6 -45.51 19.00 -25.99
CA HIS A 6 -44.67 20.02 -26.68
C HIS A 6 -43.59 20.68 -25.84
N LEU A 7 -42.35 20.91 -26.28
CA LEU A 7 -41.85 21.12 -27.63
C LEU A 7 -40.30 21.07 -27.67
N VAL A 8 -39.79 20.36 -28.59
CA VAL A 8 -38.53 20.38 -29.35
C VAL A 8 -37.99 21.79 -29.68
N ARG A 9 -36.67 21.98 -29.63
CA ARG A 9 -35.81 22.75 -30.56
C ARG A 9 -34.38 22.61 -30.09
N ALA A 10 -33.44 21.95 -30.70
CA ALA A 10 -32.84 21.94 -32.03
C ALA A 10 -32.02 23.20 -32.38
N LEU A 11 -30.79 22.89 -32.84
CA LEU A 11 -29.80 23.69 -33.57
C LEU A 11 -28.98 24.70 -32.73
N SER A 12 -27.67 24.75 -32.86
CA SER A 12 -26.87 24.85 -34.08
C SER A 12 -25.39 24.56 -33.85
N ALA A 13 -24.80 24.02 -34.88
CA ALA A 13 -23.39 23.85 -35.12
C ALA A 13 -22.67 25.19 -35.34
N ALA A 14 -21.43 25.29 -34.96
CA ALA A 14 -20.46 26.20 -35.56
C ALA A 14 -19.08 25.54 -35.61
N SER A 15 -18.72 25.19 -36.81
CA SER A 15 -17.37 24.85 -37.27
C SER A 15 -16.53 26.12 -37.37
N ALA A 16 -15.25 26.03 -37.08
CA ALA A 16 -14.13 26.81 -37.65
C ALA A 16 -12.90 26.57 -36.77
N ALA A 17 -11.69 26.44 -37.17
CA ALA A 17 -10.99 26.39 -38.42
C ALA A 17 -9.54 26.04 -38.04
N LEU A 18 -9.00 25.21 -38.83
CA LEU A 18 -7.61 24.87 -39.02
C LEU A 18 -6.69 26.08 -39.16
N LEU A 19 -5.61 26.18 -38.38
CA LEU A 19 -4.46 27.03 -38.71
C LEU A 19 -3.16 26.22 -38.55
N LEU A 20 -2.68 25.78 -39.69
CA LEU A 20 -1.31 25.36 -39.96
C LEU A 20 -0.37 26.57 -39.87
N ALA A 21 0.62 26.52 -39.02
CA ALA A 21 1.77 27.40 -39.05
C ALA A 21 3.02 26.58 -39.36
N SER A 22 3.44 26.63 -40.58
CA SER A 22 4.73 26.20 -41.11
C SER A 22 5.82 27.19 -40.66
N SER A 23 6.91 26.68 -40.09
CA SER A 23 8.12 27.45 -39.84
C SER A 23 9.24 26.99 -40.77
N PRO A 24 10.05 27.89 -41.29
CA PRO A 24 11.03 27.57 -42.33
C PRO A 24 12.35 27.03 -41.80
N LEU A 25 12.92 26.18 -42.59
CA LEU A 25 14.27 25.66 -42.61
C LEU A 25 15.28 26.76 -42.85
N ALA A 26 16.19 27.01 -41.91
CA ALA A 26 17.37 27.83 -42.17
C ALA A 26 18.58 26.93 -42.38
N ALA A 27 19.00 26.87 -43.61
CA ALA A 27 20.27 26.30 -44.02
C ALA A 27 21.41 27.24 -43.65
N HIS A 28 22.40 26.75 -42.89
CA HIS A 28 23.73 27.38 -42.82
C HIS A 28 24.76 26.39 -43.37
N ALA A 29 25.22 26.70 -44.58
CA ALA A 29 26.43 26.16 -45.15
C ALA A 29 27.61 26.97 -44.60
N GLY A 30 28.64 26.31 -44.12
CA GLY A 30 29.84 26.99 -43.66
C GLY A 30 31.00 26.02 -43.42
N ALA A 31 31.83 25.90 -44.43
CA ALA A 31 33.29 25.76 -44.43
C ALA A 31 33.98 24.48 -43.93
N LEU A 32 34.56 23.84 -44.89
CA LEU A 32 35.70 22.92 -44.93
C LEU A 32 36.80 23.21 -43.91
N GLY A 33 37.11 22.22 -43.10
CA GLY A 33 38.35 22.11 -42.33
C GLY A 33 38.78 20.64 -42.30
N GLN A 34 39.63 20.25 -43.27
CA GLN A 34 40.29 18.96 -43.24
C GLN A 34 41.35 18.97 -42.14
N ALA A 35 41.18 18.08 -41.15
CA ALA A 35 42.27 17.64 -40.29
C ALA A 35 42.33 16.11 -40.34
N SER A 36 43.35 15.63 -41.05
CA SER A 36 43.75 14.23 -41.09
C SER A 36 44.26 13.79 -39.73
N GLY A 37 43.46 12.99 -39.01
CA GLY A 37 43.86 12.23 -37.82
C GLY A 37 44.01 10.76 -38.15
N PRO A 38 44.89 10.00 -37.48
CA PRO A 38 45.29 8.66 -37.86
C PRO A 38 44.17 7.65 -37.67
N ALA A 39 44.16 6.67 -38.60
CA ALA A 39 43.18 5.57 -38.66
C ALA A 39 43.04 4.84 -37.33
N ALA A 40 41.85 4.87 -36.78
CA ALA A 40 41.48 4.02 -35.66
C ALA A 40 41.38 2.56 -36.14
N ALA A 41 42.11 1.68 -35.47
CA ALA A 41 42.01 0.23 -35.62
C ALA A 41 40.59 -0.28 -35.34
N PRO A 42 40.15 -1.37 -35.99
CA PRO A 42 38.82 -1.92 -35.76
C PRO A 42 38.70 -2.39 -34.28
N ALA A 43 37.74 -1.83 -33.58
CA ALA A 43 37.40 -2.25 -32.23
C ALA A 43 36.93 -3.70 -32.27
N THR A 44 37.76 -4.58 -31.76
CA THR A 44 37.37 -5.99 -31.48
C THR A 44 36.29 -5.95 -30.42
N SER A 45 35.07 -6.34 -30.80
CA SER A 45 33.98 -6.55 -29.88
C SER A 45 34.39 -7.55 -28.80
N PRO A 46 34.19 -7.29 -27.50
CA PRO A 46 34.49 -8.27 -26.48
C PRO A 46 33.64 -9.52 -26.72
N PRO A 47 34.19 -10.74 -26.53
CA PRO A 47 33.42 -11.96 -26.68
C PRO A 47 32.21 -11.91 -25.77
N LEU A 48 31.04 -12.23 -26.33
CA LEU A 48 29.80 -12.39 -25.60
C LEU A 48 30.07 -13.40 -24.47
N ALA A 49 30.08 -12.91 -23.22
CA ALA A 49 30.25 -13.77 -22.06
C ALA A 49 29.18 -14.85 -22.14
N ALA A 50 29.61 -16.09 -22.17
CA ALA A 50 28.71 -17.25 -22.01
C ALA A 50 27.86 -17.01 -20.76
N PRO A 51 26.58 -17.37 -20.78
CA PRO A 51 25.74 -17.21 -19.60
C PRO A 51 26.42 -18.00 -18.45
N THR A 52 26.95 -17.26 -17.49
CA THR A 52 27.42 -17.82 -16.23
C THR A 52 26.23 -18.61 -15.69
N ALA A 53 26.38 -19.91 -15.59
CA ALA A 53 25.39 -20.78 -14.95
C ALA A 53 25.04 -20.11 -13.62
N ALA A 54 23.82 -19.61 -13.53
CA ALA A 54 23.31 -19.07 -12.29
C ALA A 54 23.53 -20.15 -11.23
N THR A 55 24.43 -19.87 -10.28
CA THR A 55 24.59 -20.68 -9.09
C THR A 55 23.22 -20.70 -8.45
N GLY A 56 22.50 -21.79 -8.63
CA GLY A 56 21.16 -21.97 -8.13
C GLY A 56 21.19 -21.82 -6.62
N ILE A 57 20.70 -20.68 -6.15
CA ILE A 57 20.09 -20.63 -4.83
C ILE A 57 18.98 -21.66 -4.95
N SER A 58 19.16 -22.84 -4.34
CA SER A 58 18.12 -23.83 -4.16
C SER A 58 17.11 -23.24 -3.18
N VAL A 59 16.27 -22.34 -3.67
CA VAL A 59 15.02 -22.04 -3.04
C VAL A 59 14.27 -23.34 -3.12
N SER A 60 14.05 -24.01 -2.00
CA SER A 60 13.23 -25.20 -1.90
C SER A 60 11.84 -24.85 -2.39
N SER A 61 11.64 -24.90 -3.71
CA SER A 61 10.35 -24.64 -4.31
C SER A 61 9.43 -25.76 -3.88
N THR A 62 8.46 -25.45 -3.04
CA THR A 62 7.39 -26.37 -2.67
C THR A 62 6.43 -26.49 -3.82
N VAL A 63 5.97 -27.68 -4.09
CA VAL A 63 4.96 -27.99 -5.12
C VAL A 63 3.57 -27.67 -4.55
N HIS A 64 2.78 -26.88 -5.29
CA HIS A 64 1.44 -26.48 -4.85
C HIS A 64 0.37 -26.97 -5.83
N PRO A 65 -0.87 -27.12 -5.39
CA PRO A 65 -2.00 -27.36 -6.28
C PRO A 65 -2.06 -26.31 -7.40
N GLY A 66 -2.32 -26.78 -8.63
CA GLY A 66 -2.33 -25.93 -9.83
C GLY A 66 -0.99 -25.82 -10.54
N ASP A 67 0.13 -26.23 -9.94
CA ASP A 67 1.43 -26.22 -10.59
C ASP A 67 1.46 -27.21 -11.75
N LEU A 68 2.10 -26.82 -12.86
CA LEU A 68 2.38 -27.67 -13.98
C LEU A 68 3.79 -28.25 -13.84
N LEU A 69 3.89 -29.54 -13.66
CA LEU A 69 5.14 -30.27 -13.52
C LEU A 69 5.56 -30.89 -14.86
N ALA A 70 6.83 -30.67 -15.24
CA ALA A 70 7.45 -31.42 -16.33
C ALA A 70 8.15 -32.64 -15.73
N ILE A 71 7.79 -33.82 -16.21
CA ILE A 71 8.28 -35.11 -15.72
C ILE A 71 8.91 -35.83 -16.91
N ASN A 72 10.16 -36.21 -16.75
CA ASN A 72 10.88 -36.99 -17.74
C ASN A 72 11.43 -38.25 -17.07
N VAL A 73 10.99 -39.40 -17.54
CA VAL A 73 11.46 -40.72 -17.10
C VAL A 73 12.29 -41.31 -18.26
N TYR A 74 13.52 -41.68 -17.96
CA TYR A 74 14.40 -42.24 -18.99
C TYR A 74 13.78 -43.50 -19.61
N GLY A 75 13.70 -43.50 -20.95
CA GLY A 75 13.06 -44.59 -21.74
C GLY A 75 11.56 -44.39 -21.97
N GLU A 76 10.94 -43.38 -21.40
CA GLU A 76 9.54 -43.04 -21.62
C GLU A 76 9.43 -41.69 -22.33
N GLN A 77 8.24 -41.36 -22.84
CA GLN A 77 8.00 -40.03 -23.42
C GLN A 77 7.90 -38.96 -22.34
N PRO A 78 8.48 -37.77 -22.54
CA PRO A 78 8.29 -36.63 -21.67
C PRO A 78 6.81 -36.31 -21.45
N PHE A 79 6.43 -36.05 -20.24
CA PHE A 79 5.05 -35.90 -19.86
C PHE A 79 4.90 -34.69 -18.92
N THR A 80 3.79 -34.00 -19.02
CA THR A 80 3.44 -32.87 -18.10
C THR A 80 2.20 -33.22 -17.29
N ALA A 81 2.20 -32.89 -16.03
CA ALA A 81 1.07 -33.10 -15.12
C ALA A 81 0.73 -31.84 -14.35
N VAL A 82 -0.55 -31.54 -14.23
CA VAL A 82 -1.05 -30.51 -13.34
C VAL A 82 -1.27 -31.14 -11.96
N VAL A 83 -0.78 -30.48 -10.91
CA VAL A 83 -1.03 -30.88 -9.53
C VAL A 83 -2.49 -30.57 -9.19
N GLN A 84 -3.25 -31.60 -8.84
CA GLN A 84 -4.67 -31.48 -8.52
C GLN A 84 -4.87 -30.80 -7.15
N ALA A 85 -6.09 -30.39 -6.86
CA ALA A 85 -6.42 -29.72 -5.61
C ALA A 85 -6.13 -30.57 -4.34
N ASP A 86 -6.15 -31.92 -4.50
CA ASP A 86 -5.79 -32.86 -3.44
C ASP A 86 -4.26 -33.09 -3.31
N GLY A 87 -3.44 -32.30 -4.01
CA GLY A 87 -1.99 -32.40 -4.02
C GLY A 87 -1.44 -33.59 -4.83
N THR A 88 -2.25 -34.29 -5.60
CA THR A 88 -1.80 -35.44 -6.38
C THR A 88 -1.57 -35.08 -7.84
N ILE A 89 -0.70 -35.83 -8.50
CA ILE A 89 -0.58 -35.88 -9.96
C ILE A 89 -1.05 -37.23 -10.48
N GLN A 90 -1.53 -37.25 -11.72
CA GLN A 90 -1.91 -38.48 -12.41
C GLN A 90 -0.79 -38.86 -13.40
N HIS A 91 -0.03 -39.90 -13.05
CA HIS A 91 1.06 -40.40 -13.92
C HIS A 91 0.57 -41.64 -14.73
N PRO A 92 0.88 -41.74 -16.01
CA PRO A 92 0.36 -42.85 -16.85
C PRO A 92 0.70 -44.25 -16.33
N LEU A 93 1.89 -44.46 -15.80
CA LEU A 93 2.34 -45.73 -15.23
C LEU A 93 2.10 -45.84 -13.72
N ALA A 94 2.45 -44.82 -12.96
CA ALA A 94 2.38 -44.87 -11.49
C ALA A 94 1.00 -44.57 -10.91
N GLY A 95 0.07 -44.09 -11.76
CA GLY A 95 -1.27 -43.67 -11.31
C GLY A 95 -1.22 -42.40 -10.48
N ARG A 96 -1.93 -42.39 -9.37
CA ARG A 96 -2.00 -41.26 -8.43
C ARG A 96 -0.74 -41.19 -7.55
N VAL A 97 -0.03 -40.06 -7.58
CA VAL A 97 1.15 -39.82 -6.76
C VAL A 97 0.98 -38.50 -6.01
N LEU A 98 1.17 -38.53 -4.68
CA LEU A 98 1.12 -37.32 -3.86
C LEU A 98 2.43 -36.55 -4.01
N VAL A 99 2.33 -35.28 -4.41
CA VAL A 99 3.47 -34.38 -4.61
C VAL A 99 3.22 -32.98 -4.01
N GLY A 100 1.97 -32.64 -3.78
CA GLY A 100 1.58 -31.35 -3.21
C GLY A 100 2.05 -31.18 -1.76
N GLY A 101 2.55 -30.00 -1.43
CA GLY A 101 3.13 -29.69 -0.11
C GLY A 101 4.56 -30.20 0.07
N LEU A 102 5.10 -30.96 -0.87
CA LEU A 102 6.47 -31.45 -0.83
C LEU A 102 7.42 -30.48 -1.56
N SER A 103 8.67 -30.46 -1.15
CA SER A 103 9.73 -29.83 -1.94
C SER A 103 9.95 -30.60 -3.25
N VAL A 104 10.50 -29.94 -4.27
CA VAL A 104 10.78 -30.63 -5.57
C VAL A 104 11.62 -31.90 -5.39
N PRO A 105 12.67 -31.95 -4.55
CA PRO A 105 13.39 -33.20 -4.27
C PRO A 105 12.52 -34.28 -3.62
N GLU A 106 11.69 -33.94 -2.65
CA GLU A 106 10.81 -34.89 -1.99
C GLU A 106 9.71 -35.41 -2.93
N ALA A 107 9.16 -34.53 -3.79
CA ALA A 107 8.19 -34.88 -4.83
C ALA A 107 8.83 -35.84 -5.87
N HIS A 108 10.10 -35.59 -6.23
CA HIS A 108 10.88 -36.49 -7.07
C HIS A 108 11.00 -37.88 -6.43
N ASP A 109 11.39 -37.95 -5.15
CA ASP A 109 11.57 -39.22 -4.43
C ASP A 109 10.23 -39.98 -4.28
N SER A 110 9.13 -39.26 -4.02
CA SER A 110 7.78 -39.82 -4.01
C SER A 110 7.41 -40.46 -5.37
N LEU A 111 7.72 -39.76 -6.46
CA LEU A 111 7.47 -40.26 -7.81
C LEU A 111 8.36 -41.48 -8.15
N VAL A 112 9.65 -41.42 -7.79
CA VAL A 112 10.58 -42.56 -7.96
C VAL A 112 10.09 -43.78 -7.18
N ALA A 113 9.63 -43.59 -5.93
CA ALA A 113 9.08 -44.68 -5.12
C ALA A 113 7.86 -45.35 -5.75
N ALA A 114 6.95 -44.50 -6.31
CA ALA A 114 5.76 -45.01 -7.04
C ALA A 114 6.14 -45.79 -8.31
N LEU A 115 7.12 -45.29 -9.07
CA LEU A 115 7.57 -45.90 -10.31
C LEU A 115 8.38 -47.21 -10.13
N ARG A 116 9.03 -47.40 -8.95
CA ARG A 116 9.77 -48.66 -8.65
C ARG A 116 8.92 -49.92 -8.72
N LYS A 117 7.60 -49.78 -8.63
CA LYS A 117 6.70 -50.93 -8.81
C LYS A 117 6.65 -51.45 -10.25
N TYR A 118 7.00 -50.58 -11.22
CA TYR A 118 6.91 -50.87 -12.67
C TYR A 118 8.27 -50.88 -13.33
N ILE A 119 9.22 -50.08 -12.86
CA ILE A 119 10.58 -49.93 -13.41
C ILE A 119 11.62 -50.25 -12.35
N LYS A 120 12.54 -51.19 -12.58
CA LYS A 120 13.55 -51.66 -11.61
C LYS A 120 14.49 -50.52 -11.11
N LYS A 121 14.87 -49.62 -12.03
CA LYS A 121 15.74 -48.46 -11.73
C LYS A 121 15.22 -47.23 -12.50
N PRO A 122 14.17 -46.56 -12.02
CA PRO A 122 13.65 -45.40 -12.69
C PRO A 122 14.65 -44.24 -12.55
N SER A 123 15.03 -43.61 -13.65
CA SER A 123 15.75 -42.34 -13.68
C SER A 123 14.74 -41.25 -14.05
N VAL A 124 14.43 -40.40 -13.14
CA VAL A 124 13.36 -39.38 -13.24
C VAL A 124 13.96 -37.99 -13.16
N THR A 125 13.50 -37.08 -13.96
CA THR A 125 13.71 -35.66 -13.81
C THR A 125 12.35 -34.99 -13.56
N LEU A 126 12.23 -34.19 -12.49
CA LEU A 126 11.04 -33.46 -12.13
C LEU A 126 11.37 -31.97 -12.04
N ALA A 127 10.60 -31.12 -12.70
CA ALA A 127 10.75 -29.68 -12.61
C ALA A 127 9.37 -29.00 -12.63
N ILE A 128 9.23 -27.89 -11.95
CA ILE A 128 8.06 -27.03 -12.08
C ILE A 128 8.22 -26.24 -13.37
N GLN A 129 7.38 -26.52 -14.36
CA GLN A 129 7.36 -25.82 -15.65
C GLN A 129 6.62 -24.48 -15.54
N GLN A 130 5.51 -24.48 -14.80
CA GLN A 130 4.69 -23.29 -14.57
C GLN A 130 4.09 -23.36 -13.16
N GLN A 131 4.19 -22.26 -12.44
CA GLN A 131 3.52 -22.15 -11.14
C GLN A 131 2.02 -21.95 -11.34
N GLY A 132 1.22 -22.62 -10.55
CA GLY A 132 -0.22 -22.43 -10.48
C GLY A 132 -0.58 -21.04 -9.97
N GLN A 133 -1.81 -20.67 -10.23
CA GLN A 133 -2.37 -19.40 -9.74
C GLN A 133 -3.62 -19.69 -8.91
N VAL A 134 -3.83 -18.89 -7.88
CA VAL A 134 -5.00 -18.91 -7.01
C VAL A 134 -5.70 -17.56 -7.06
N ASN A 135 -7.04 -17.62 -7.03
CA ASN A 135 -7.87 -16.42 -7.01
C ASN A 135 -8.08 -15.99 -5.56
N VAL A 136 -7.83 -14.73 -5.27
CA VAL A 136 -8.03 -14.14 -3.95
C VAL A 136 -8.83 -12.86 -4.08
N THR A 137 -9.63 -12.54 -3.07
CA THR A 137 -10.38 -11.29 -3.00
C THR A 137 -9.79 -10.42 -1.91
N VAL A 138 -9.29 -9.24 -2.28
CA VAL A 138 -8.67 -8.29 -1.36
C VAL A 138 -9.59 -7.08 -1.20
N LEU A 139 -9.97 -6.77 0.03
CA LEU A 139 -10.92 -5.72 0.37
C LEU A 139 -10.41 -4.85 1.53
N GLY A 140 -11.08 -3.73 1.73
CA GLY A 140 -10.79 -2.79 2.84
C GLY A 140 -9.73 -1.77 2.49
N ASN A 141 -8.81 -1.51 3.40
CA ASN A 141 -7.80 -0.43 3.31
C ASN A 141 -6.62 -0.79 2.40
N VAL A 142 -6.91 -1.09 1.13
CA VAL A 142 -5.93 -1.27 0.06
C VAL A 142 -6.17 -0.25 -1.03
N LYS A 143 -5.14 0.11 -1.78
CA LYS A 143 -5.28 1.11 -2.86
C LYS A 143 -6.28 0.71 -3.91
N ASN A 144 -6.26 -0.56 -4.30
CA ASN A 144 -7.14 -1.11 -5.32
C ASN A 144 -7.82 -2.37 -4.73
N PRO A 145 -9.03 -2.25 -4.15
CA PRO A 145 -9.77 -3.42 -3.72
C PRO A 145 -10.31 -4.19 -4.94
N GLY A 146 -10.28 -5.53 -4.88
CA GLY A 146 -10.72 -6.36 -6.02
C GLY A 146 -10.38 -7.83 -5.90
N LYS A 147 -10.63 -8.55 -6.98
CA LYS A 147 -10.20 -9.94 -7.16
C LYS A 147 -8.87 -9.98 -7.89
N TYR A 148 -7.95 -10.78 -7.40
CA TYR A 148 -6.61 -10.90 -7.94
C TYR A 148 -6.24 -12.37 -8.13
N GLN A 149 -5.36 -12.61 -9.09
CA GLN A 149 -4.67 -13.88 -9.22
C GLN A 149 -3.26 -13.70 -8.65
N ILE A 150 -2.91 -14.53 -7.68
CA ILE A 150 -1.57 -14.63 -7.14
C ILE A 150 -1.04 -16.03 -7.40
N ARG A 151 0.26 -16.23 -7.28
CA ARG A 151 0.86 -17.57 -7.43
C ARG A 151 0.30 -18.52 -6.38
N SER A 152 0.17 -19.79 -6.72
CA SER A 152 -0.14 -20.85 -5.77
C SER A 152 0.94 -20.93 -4.70
N GLY A 153 0.56 -21.08 -3.44
CA GLY A 153 1.47 -20.93 -2.30
C GLY A 153 1.89 -19.48 -2.02
N GLY A 154 1.20 -18.51 -2.65
CA GLY A 154 1.39 -17.09 -2.34
C GLY A 154 0.91 -16.74 -0.93
N ARG A 155 1.43 -15.66 -0.39
CA ARG A 155 1.20 -15.21 0.97
C ARG A 155 0.48 -13.87 1.02
N LEU A 156 0.14 -13.45 2.25
CA LEU A 156 -0.52 -12.16 2.50
C LEU A 156 0.23 -10.98 1.85
N SER A 157 1.58 -11.01 1.82
CA SER A 157 2.39 -10.01 1.13
C SER A 157 2.09 -9.94 -0.37
N ASP A 158 1.88 -11.10 -1.03
CA ASP A 158 1.58 -11.15 -2.47
C ASP A 158 0.19 -10.58 -2.75
N ALA A 159 -0.80 -10.92 -1.90
CA ALA A 159 -2.15 -10.37 -2.00
C ALA A 159 -2.18 -8.85 -1.77
N LEU A 160 -1.42 -8.34 -0.78
CA LEU A 160 -1.27 -6.91 -0.54
C LEU A 160 -0.57 -6.19 -1.70
N ALA A 161 0.49 -6.79 -2.26
CA ALA A 161 1.18 -6.23 -3.41
C ALA A 161 0.27 -6.15 -4.64
N ALA A 162 -0.54 -7.18 -4.89
CA ALA A 162 -1.54 -7.19 -5.96
C ALA A 162 -2.58 -6.07 -5.78
N GLY A 163 -3.04 -5.81 -4.53
CA GLY A 163 -3.94 -4.70 -4.20
C GLY A 163 -3.27 -3.31 -4.16
N GLY A 164 -1.96 -3.22 -4.50
CA GLY A 164 -1.22 -1.96 -4.52
C GLY A 164 -0.77 -1.45 -3.13
N GLY A 165 -0.81 -2.32 -2.12
CA GLY A 165 -0.45 -1.99 -0.74
C GLY A 165 -1.57 -1.25 0.01
N LEU A 166 -1.25 -0.74 1.20
CA LEU A 166 -2.20 0.01 2.03
C LEU A 166 -2.59 1.34 1.38
N ALA A 167 -3.89 1.67 1.40
CA ALA A 167 -4.40 2.96 0.93
C ALA A 167 -4.07 4.08 1.92
N THR A 168 -4.26 3.82 3.21
CA THR A 168 -3.98 4.78 4.28
C THR A 168 -3.21 4.10 5.42
N VAL A 169 -2.30 4.85 6.02
CA VAL A 169 -1.58 4.43 7.24
C VAL A 169 -2.02 5.35 8.36
N GLY A 170 -2.70 4.80 9.35
CA GLY A 170 -3.13 5.52 10.54
C GLY A 170 -2.25 5.23 11.75
N ALA A 171 -2.55 5.88 12.87
CA ALA A 171 -1.86 5.64 14.15
C ALA A 171 -2.11 4.23 14.69
N LYS A 172 -3.29 3.67 14.44
CA LYS A 172 -3.57 2.26 14.74
C LYS A 172 -3.04 1.34 13.64
N PRO A 173 -2.49 0.17 14.00
CA PRO A 173 -2.01 -0.80 13.03
C PRO A 173 -3.17 -1.37 12.20
N ALA A 174 -2.95 -1.47 10.88
CA ALA A 174 -3.86 -2.18 10.01
C ALA A 174 -3.80 -3.69 10.32
N ILE A 175 -4.96 -4.30 10.50
CA ILE A 175 -5.10 -5.74 10.74
C ILE A 175 -5.68 -6.40 9.49
N ALA A 176 -4.98 -7.39 8.97
CA ALA A 176 -5.51 -8.28 7.94
C ALA A 176 -6.32 -9.39 8.60
N ARG A 177 -7.53 -9.60 8.13
CA ARG A 177 -8.36 -10.78 8.42
C ARG A 177 -8.42 -11.61 7.16
N VAL A 178 -7.90 -12.82 7.24
CA VAL A 178 -7.87 -13.76 6.13
C VAL A 178 -8.87 -14.85 6.43
N GLN A 179 -9.89 -14.98 5.59
CA GLN A 179 -10.83 -16.08 5.63
C GLN A 179 -10.50 -17.03 4.47
N GLN A 180 -10.09 -18.23 4.80
CA GLN A 180 -9.81 -19.28 3.81
C GLN A 180 -11.08 -19.94 3.31
N SER A 181 -10.99 -20.63 2.19
CA SER A 181 -12.16 -21.35 1.59
C SER A 181 -12.73 -22.44 2.50
N ASN A 182 -11.92 -23.02 3.39
CA ASN A 182 -12.32 -23.99 4.39
C ASN A 182 -13.07 -23.37 5.59
N GLY A 183 -13.27 -22.03 5.59
CA GLY A 183 -13.93 -21.29 6.67
C GLY A 183 -13.02 -20.89 7.81
N SER A 184 -11.74 -21.30 7.82
CA SER A 184 -10.79 -20.84 8.84
C SER A 184 -10.53 -19.33 8.72
N MET A 185 -10.42 -18.67 9.87
CA MET A 185 -10.17 -17.24 9.95
C MET A 185 -8.84 -16.99 10.69
N MET A 186 -7.96 -16.26 10.03
CA MET A 186 -6.65 -15.88 10.58
C MET A 186 -6.52 -14.37 10.59
N THR A 187 -5.71 -13.85 11.50
CA THR A 187 -5.43 -12.41 11.61
C THR A 187 -3.95 -12.15 11.61
N ALA A 188 -3.54 -11.07 10.95
CA ALA A 188 -2.14 -10.62 10.92
C ALA A 188 -2.05 -9.10 11.08
N ASN A 189 -0.98 -8.67 11.72
CA ASN A 189 -0.66 -7.25 11.82
C ASN A 189 0.15 -6.81 10.59
N VAL A 190 -0.51 -6.06 9.70
CA VAL A 190 0.09 -5.63 8.42
C VAL A 190 1.26 -4.69 8.62
N GLN A 191 1.24 -3.85 9.66
CA GLN A 191 2.38 -2.97 9.94
C GLN A 191 3.62 -3.76 10.38
N LYS A 192 3.48 -4.76 11.24
CA LYS A 192 4.59 -5.65 11.61
C LYS A 192 5.12 -6.38 10.40
N LEU A 193 4.24 -6.85 9.51
CA LEU A 193 4.66 -7.50 8.27
C LEU A 193 5.47 -6.55 7.37
N LEU A 194 4.98 -5.32 7.14
CA LEU A 194 5.57 -4.42 6.15
C LEU A 194 6.74 -3.57 6.68
N ARG A 195 6.74 -3.22 7.97
CA ARG A 195 7.77 -2.36 8.57
C ARG A 195 8.87 -3.18 9.25
N ASP A 196 8.48 -4.20 10.01
CA ASP A 196 9.40 -4.98 10.83
C ASP A 196 9.87 -6.24 10.09
N GLY A 197 9.24 -6.56 8.94
CA GLY A 197 9.55 -7.77 8.17
C GLY A 197 9.21 -9.07 8.92
N ASP A 198 8.27 -9.01 9.87
CA ASP A 198 7.91 -10.17 10.70
C ASP A 198 7.26 -11.29 9.86
N PRO A 199 7.97 -12.41 9.62
CA PRO A 199 7.46 -13.48 8.76
C PRO A 199 6.27 -14.22 9.37
N THR A 200 6.06 -14.13 10.69
CA THR A 200 4.93 -14.78 11.36
C THR A 200 3.60 -14.13 11.00
N GLN A 201 3.62 -12.88 10.53
CA GLN A 201 2.46 -12.15 10.05
C GLN A 201 2.15 -12.41 8.57
N ASN A 202 3.05 -13.10 7.86
CA ASN A 202 2.89 -13.38 6.44
C ASN A 202 2.14 -14.71 6.24
N LEU A 203 0.82 -14.64 6.41
CA LEU A 203 -0.08 -15.80 6.35
C LEU A 203 -0.13 -16.38 4.95
N ASP A 204 -0.25 -17.72 4.85
CA ASP A 204 -0.45 -18.41 3.58
C ASP A 204 -1.88 -18.17 3.07
N ILE A 205 -2.03 -17.99 1.75
CA ILE A 205 -3.31 -17.70 1.09
C ILE A 205 -3.69 -18.86 0.17
N GLU A 206 -4.88 -19.41 0.37
CA GLU A 206 -5.43 -20.49 -0.42
C GLU A 206 -6.37 -19.97 -1.53
N GLU A 207 -6.71 -20.87 -2.47
CA GLU A 207 -7.72 -20.60 -3.51
C GLU A 207 -9.05 -20.14 -2.91
N GLY A 208 -9.59 -19.03 -3.42
CA GLY A 208 -10.87 -18.49 -2.98
C GLY A 208 -10.83 -17.73 -1.66
N ALA A 209 -9.65 -17.46 -1.10
CA ALA A 209 -9.52 -16.72 0.15
C ALA A 209 -10.01 -15.27 0.04
N TYR A 210 -10.61 -14.78 1.14
CA TYR A 210 -10.95 -13.37 1.33
C TYR A 210 -9.99 -12.72 2.30
N VAL A 211 -9.31 -11.67 1.84
CA VAL A 211 -8.39 -10.86 2.62
C VAL A 211 -9.02 -9.50 2.87
N TYR A 212 -9.43 -9.24 4.09
CA TYR A 212 -9.96 -7.95 4.50
C TYR A 212 -8.95 -7.20 5.34
N ILE A 213 -8.53 -6.03 4.87
CA ILE A 213 -7.60 -5.16 5.59
C ILE A 213 -8.40 -4.09 6.32
N SER A 214 -8.29 -4.04 7.65
CA SER A 214 -8.92 -2.96 8.41
C SER A 214 -8.25 -1.63 8.05
N GLY A 215 -9.06 -0.61 7.84
CA GLY A 215 -8.59 0.76 7.66
C GLY A 215 -8.31 1.43 9.02
N ALA A 216 -7.63 2.54 8.99
CA ALA A 216 -7.78 3.51 10.04
C ALA A 216 -9.22 4.04 9.95
N GLU A 217 -10.04 3.77 10.94
CA GLU A 217 -11.36 4.39 11.02
C GLU A 217 -11.16 5.90 11.14
N THR A 218 -11.89 6.66 10.32
CA THR A 218 -11.87 8.12 10.42
C THR A 218 -12.89 8.54 11.47
N ILE A 219 -12.46 9.43 12.36
CA ILE A 219 -13.32 10.06 13.35
C ILE A 219 -13.48 11.54 13.02
N ARG A 220 -14.59 12.11 13.43
CA ARG A 220 -14.84 13.56 13.33
C ARG A 220 -14.65 14.20 14.68
N VAL A 221 -13.84 15.25 14.69
CA VAL A 221 -13.64 16.14 15.81
C VAL A 221 -13.99 17.57 15.40
N GLN A 222 -14.43 18.38 16.33
CA GLN A 222 -14.78 19.78 16.06
C GLN A 222 -13.66 20.70 16.55
N VAL A 223 -13.10 21.49 15.63
CA VAL A 223 -12.06 22.49 15.97
C VAL A 223 -12.64 23.88 15.76
N LEU A 224 -12.61 24.70 16.79
CA LEU A 224 -13.22 26.03 16.83
C LEU A 224 -12.24 27.05 17.40
N GLY A 225 -12.54 28.35 17.20
CA GLY A 225 -11.77 29.47 17.70
C GLY A 225 -10.74 29.99 16.71
N ALA A 226 -9.55 30.37 17.17
CA ALA A 226 -8.49 30.96 16.37
C ALA A 226 -7.77 29.91 15.50
N VAL A 227 -8.45 29.43 14.48
CA VAL A 227 -7.93 28.51 13.46
C VAL A 227 -8.32 29.02 12.06
N SER A 228 -7.53 28.70 11.06
CA SER A 228 -7.80 29.15 9.68
C SER A 228 -9.06 28.52 9.07
N ARG A 229 -9.40 27.31 9.50
CA ARG A 229 -10.55 26.54 9.02
C ARG A 229 -11.31 25.94 10.20
N PRO A 230 -12.16 26.75 10.87
CA PRO A 230 -12.99 26.25 11.97
C PRO A 230 -14.08 25.31 11.43
N GLY A 231 -14.40 24.27 12.18
CA GLY A 231 -15.44 23.32 11.83
C GLY A 231 -15.10 21.87 12.19
N ASN A 232 -15.76 20.96 11.49
CA ASN A 232 -15.50 19.53 11.64
C ASN A 232 -14.25 19.15 10.86
N VAL A 233 -13.34 18.49 11.54
CA VAL A 233 -12.08 17.96 10.99
C VAL A 233 -12.15 16.44 11.03
N GLU A 234 -11.88 15.80 9.91
CA GLU A 234 -11.75 14.34 9.84
C GLU A 234 -10.30 13.98 10.10
N ILE A 235 -10.07 13.10 11.08
CA ILE A 235 -8.77 12.54 11.45
C ILE A 235 -8.91 11.03 11.57
N ASN A 236 -7.80 10.30 11.60
CA ASN A 236 -7.88 8.86 11.83
C ASN A 236 -8.06 8.58 13.33
N GLU A 237 -8.76 7.51 13.64
CA GLU A 237 -8.85 7.02 15.01
C GLU A 237 -7.45 6.70 15.54
N GLY A 238 -7.12 7.24 16.72
CA GLY A 238 -5.78 7.14 17.29
C GLY A 238 -4.86 8.30 16.94
N ASP A 239 -5.27 9.24 16.08
CA ASP A 239 -4.53 10.46 15.84
C ASP A 239 -4.58 11.38 17.08
N HIS A 240 -3.55 12.19 17.23
CA HIS A 240 -3.35 13.09 18.34
C HIS A 240 -3.94 14.49 18.06
N LEU A 241 -4.02 15.32 19.10
CA LEU A 241 -4.45 16.72 19.05
C LEU A 241 -3.68 17.51 17.99
N SER A 242 -2.38 17.29 17.89
CA SER A 242 -1.49 17.91 16.88
C SER A 242 -2.01 17.75 15.45
N MET A 243 -2.52 16.58 15.08
CA MET A 243 -3.06 16.33 13.75
C MET A 243 -4.31 17.16 13.46
N ALA A 244 -5.21 17.27 14.44
CA ALA A 244 -6.42 18.09 14.28
C ALA A 244 -6.10 19.58 14.19
N ILE A 245 -5.15 20.06 14.97
CA ILE A 245 -4.68 21.45 14.96
C ILE A 245 -4.02 21.79 13.62
N ALA A 246 -3.14 20.91 13.13
CA ALA A 246 -2.48 21.10 11.83
C ALA A 246 -3.50 21.13 10.67
N ARG A 247 -4.47 20.20 10.67
CA ARG A 247 -5.52 20.16 9.63
C ARG A 247 -6.46 21.37 9.68
N ALA A 248 -6.75 21.88 10.89
CA ALA A 248 -7.52 23.11 11.07
C ALA A 248 -6.73 24.38 10.72
N GLY A 249 -5.40 24.26 10.58
CA GLY A 249 -4.52 25.40 10.29
C GLY A 249 -4.41 26.38 11.45
N ALA A 250 -4.33 25.91 12.69
CA ALA A 250 -4.19 26.77 13.86
C ALA A 250 -2.87 27.53 13.85
N GLU A 251 -1.78 26.93 13.38
CA GLU A 251 -0.47 27.60 13.28
C GLU A 251 -0.43 28.73 12.25
N ALA A 252 -1.30 28.65 11.22
CA ALA A 252 -1.42 29.66 10.18
C ALA A 252 -2.50 30.72 10.49
N ALA A 253 -3.21 30.58 11.61
CA ALA A 253 -4.24 31.52 12.03
C ALA A 253 -3.65 32.79 12.65
N SER A 254 -4.41 33.87 12.61
CA SER A 254 -4.02 35.11 13.27
C SER A 254 -4.14 34.98 14.78
N HIS A 255 -3.00 35.02 15.46
CA HIS A 255 -2.90 35.09 16.94
C HIS A 255 -3.56 33.94 17.72
N PRO A 256 -3.31 32.64 17.38
CA PRO A 256 -3.82 31.54 18.17
C PRO A 256 -3.08 31.47 19.54
N ASP A 257 -3.80 31.21 20.61
CA ASP A 257 -3.23 30.90 21.91
C ASP A 257 -3.10 29.39 22.09
N LEU A 258 -2.00 28.83 21.57
CA LEU A 258 -1.72 27.40 21.66
C LEU A 258 -1.30 26.93 23.07
N ALA A 259 -1.07 27.89 24.02
CA ALA A 259 -0.77 27.55 25.40
C ALA A 259 -2.02 27.18 26.22
N ARG A 260 -3.21 27.53 25.75
CA ARG A 260 -4.48 27.35 26.48
C ARG A 260 -5.58 26.73 25.65
N ILE A 261 -5.24 25.71 24.89
CA ILE A 261 -6.22 24.94 24.13
C ILE A 261 -7.14 24.18 25.08
N ARG A 262 -8.44 24.25 24.87
CA ARG A 262 -9.43 23.49 25.64
C ARG A 262 -9.94 22.32 24.79
N LEU A 263 -9.72 21.11 25.30
CA LEU A 263 -10.29 19.88 24.77
C LEU A 263 -11.46 19.46 25.64
N THR A 264 -12.65 19.42 25.06
CA THR A 264 -13.87 18.93 25.71
C THR A 264 -14.24 17.59 25.14
N ARG A 265 -14.27 16.59 25.98
CA ARG A 265 -14.65 15.22 25.63
C ARG A 265 -16.09 14.96 26.02
N THR A 266 -16.86 14.40 25.11
CA THR A 266 -18.25 14.03 25.34
C THR A 266 -18.34 12.51 25.48
N ASP A 267 -18.97 12.03 26.54
CA ASP A 267 -19.23 10.60 26.72
C ASP A 267 -20.24 10.13 25.65
N PRO A 268 -19.85 9.17 24.78
CA PRO A 268 -20.68 8.70 23.68
C PRO A 268 -21.98 8.00 24.16
N ALA A 269 -21.99 7.45 25.39
CA ALA A 269 -23.14 6.75 25.94
C ALA A 269 -24.19 7.72 26.51
N THR A 270 -23.78 8.82 27.13
CA THR A 270 -24.66 9.76 27.82
C THR A 270 -24.89 11.06 27.07
N GLY A 271 -24.04 11.37 26.07
CA GLY A 271 -24.08 12.63 25.32
C GLY A 271 -23.69 13.87 26.17
N LYS A 272 -23.28 13.68 27.41
CA LYS A 272 -22.88 14.78 28.31
C LYS A 272 -21.37 15.05 28.17
N SER A 273 -21.00 16.33 28.27
CA SER A 273 -19.59 16.71 28.35
C SER A 273 -19.03 16.18 29.67
N SER A 274 -18.13 15.20 29.57
CA SER A 274 -17.61 14.51 30.76
C SER A 274 -16.34 15.12 31.33
N GLN A 275 -15.48 15.68 30.48
CA GLN A 275 -14.19 16.19 30.89
C GLN A 275 -13.75 17.37 30.02
N VAL A 276 -13.14 18.37 30.64
CA VAL A 276 -12.51 19.51 29.97
C VAL A 276 -11.04 19.52 30.36
N TYR A 277 -10.19 19.46 29.37
CA TYR A 277 -8.74 19.52 29.54
C TYR A 277 -8.23 20.85 29.01
N GLU A 278 -7.41 21.54 29.81
CA GLU A 278 -6.63 22.69 29.35
C GLU A 278 -5.23 22.20 28.97
N ILE A 279 -4.83 22.41 27.74
CA ILE A 279 -3.64 21.84 27.14
C ILE A 279 -2.71 22.97 26.70
N ASN A 280 -1.48 22.94 27.19
CA ASN A 280 -0.41 23.78 26.68
C ASN A 280 0.34 23.02 25.55
N TYR A 281 -0.08 23.27 24.34
CA TYR A 281 0.45 22.57 23.15
C TYR A 281 1.94 22.86 22.91
N TYR A 282 2.48 24.00 23.35
CA TYR A 282 3.91 24.27 23.22
C TYR A 282 4.76 23.26 23.99
N ASN A 283 4.29 22.72 25.11
CA ASN A 283 5.00 21.68 25.83
C ASN A 283 5.11 20.36 25.00
N ALA A 284 4.12 20.05 24.16
CA ALA A 284 4.20 18.90 23.25
C ALA A 284 5.24 19.15 22.15
N VAL A 285 5.26 20.35 21.56
CA VAL A 285 6.14 20.68 20.42
C VAL A 285 7.58 20.91 20.87
N GLU A 286 7.80 21.76 21.89
CA GLU A 286 9.14 22.16 22.30
C GLU A 286 9.86 21.12 23.17
N ARG A 287 9.10 20.41 24.02
CA ARG A 287 9.67 19.46 24.98
C ARG A 287 9.43 18.00 24.61
N GLY A 288 8.65 17.75 23.56
CA GLY A 288 8.28 16.38 23.15
C GLY A 288 7.41 15.67 24.18
N ASP A 289 6.71 16.42 25.06
CA ASP A 289 5.91 15.82 26.13
C ASP A 289 4.52 15.40 25.62
N GLN A 290 4.38 14.11 25.34
CA GLN A 290 3.16 13.52 24.79
C GLN A 290 1.92 13.69 25.70
N ARG A 291 2.07 14.03 26.97
CA ARG A 291 0.93 14.31 27.85
C ARG A 291 0.12 15.53 27.40
N TYR A 292 0.77 16.44 26.66
CA TYR A 292 0.14 17.62 26.06
C TYR A 292 -0.29 17.43 24.61
N ASP A 293 -0.18 16.23 24.09
CA ASP A 293 -0.70 15.82 22.77
C ASP A 293 -1.59 14.57 22.89
N PRO A 294 -2.76 14.67 23.55
CA PRO A 294 -3.62 13.52 23.80
C PRO A 294 -4.20 12.95 22.51
N VAL A 295 -4.43 11.63 22.52
CA VAL A 295 -5.20 10.94 21.49
C VAL A 295 -6.64 11.43 21.49
N LEU A 296 -7.15 11.78 20.33
CA LEU A 296 -8.51 12.27 20.15
C LEU A 296 -9.52 11.12 20.00
N GLN A 297 -10.76 11.42 20.40
CA GLN A 297 -11.90 10.51 20.31
C GLN A 297 -13.01 11.12 19.44
N VAL A 298 -13.94 10.27 19.02
CA VAL A 298 -15.13 10.70 18.28
C VAL A 298 -15.87 11.81 19.05
N ASN A 299 -16.27 12.86 18.33
CA ASN A 299 -16.98 14.02 18.86
C ASN A 299 -16.23 14.87 19.91
N ASP A 300 -14.90 14.72 20.02
CA ASP A 300 -14.10 15.66 20.79
C ASP A 300 -14.23 17.07 20.22
N ARG A 301 -14.34 18.07 21.11
CA ARG A 301 -14.36 19.49 20.77
C ARG A 301 -13.10 20.16 21.22
N ILE A 302 -12.43 20.83 20.30
CA ILE A 302 -11.18 21.53 20.50
C ILE A 302 -11.48 23.03 20.32
N TRP A 303 -11.20 23.80 21.33
CA TRP A 303 -11.30 25.25 21.29
C TRP A 303 -9.92 25.87 21.38
N VAL A 304 -9.51 26.60 20.35
CA VAL A 304 -8.26 27.36 20.31
C VAL A 304 -8.60 28.83 20.61
N PRO A 305 -8.22 29.36 21.77
CA PRO A 305 -8.46 30.78 22.08
C PRO A 305 -7.62 31.70 21.19
N GLU A 306 -8.03 32.98 21.13
CA GLU A 306 -7.16 34.02 20.62
C GLU A 306 -6.19 34.49 21.71
N ALA A 307 -4.92 34.70 21.30
CA ALA A 307 -3.94 35.32 22.20
C ALA A 307 -4.39 36.76 22.47
N LYS A 308 -4.44 37.11 23.75
CA LYS A 308 -4.74 38.50 24.11
C LYS A 308 -3.62 39.39 23.57
N SER A 309 -3.93 40.24 22.59
CA SER A 309 -3.03 41.32 22.21
C SER A 309 -2.85 42.20 23.43
N LEU A 310 -1.63 42.50 23.79
CA LEU A 310 -1.37 43.58 24.76
C LEU A 310 -2.05 44.84 24.20
N SER A 311 -3.06 45.33 24.90
CA SER A 311 -3.77 46.54 24.44
C SER A 311 -2.75 47.65 24.24
N SER A 312 -2.94 48.43 23.15
CA SER A 312 -2.05 49.56 22.81
C SER A 312 -1.79 50.52 24.03
N GLY A 313 -2.67 50.49 25.01
CA GLY A 313 -2.49 51.20 26.26
C GLY A 313 -1.36 50.65 27.15
N ALA A 314 -1.12 49.35 27.19
CA ALA A 314 -0.02 48.77 27.93
C ALA A 314 1.34 49.13 27.32
N ILE A 315 1.42 49.15 25.97
CA ILE A 315 2.62 49.56 25.24
C ILE A 315 2.89 51.06 25.46
N ALA A 316 1.87 51.89 25.52
CA ALA A 316 1.99 53.32 25.79
C ALA A 316 2.51 53.56 27.24
N VAL A 317 2.06 52.79 28.22
CA VAL A 317 2.53 52.89 29.62
C VAL A 317 4.00 52.49 29.73
N PHE A 318 4.40 51.40 29.05
CA PHE A 318 5.83 51.00 29.03
C PHE A 318 6.73 52.00 28.30
N SER A 319 6.27 52.62 27.24
CA SER A 319 7.03 53.65 26.51
C SER A 319 7.14 54.96 27.31
N VAL A 320 6.13 55.32 28.10
CA VAL A 320 6.17 56.47 29.00
C VAL A 320 7.07 56.18 30.20
N LEU A 321 6.99 54.98 30.80
CA LEU A 321 7.86 54.60 31.90
C LEU A 321 9.35 54.51 31.48
N GLY A 322 9.62 53.95 30.27
CA GLY A 322 10.98 53.89 29.72
C GLY A 322 11.60 55.27 29.51
N ARG A 323 10.79 56.24 29.04
CA ARG A 323 11.21 57.65 28.93
C ARG A 323 11.44 58.35 30.29
N LEU A 324 10.68 57.94 31.31
CA LEU A 324 10.83 58.51 32.67
C LEU A 324 12.02 57.93 33.43
N LEU A 325 12.40 56.68 33.13
CA LEU A 325 13.51 55.95 33.76
C LEU A 325 14.83 56.06 33.01
N GLY A 326 14.87 56.75 31.88
CA GLY A 326 16.11 57.08 31.15
C GLY A 326 16.79 55.92 30.43
N PHE A 327 16.02 54.92 29.95
CA PHE A 327 16.49 53.87 29.07
C PHE A 327 16.09 54.13 27.66
#